data_57466e5378d1c1a2aa67d4adaa26d1bf
#
_entry.id   57466e5378d1c1a2aa67d4adaa26d1bf
#
_cell.length_a   1.000
_cell.length_b   1.000
_cell.length_c   1.000
_cell.angle_alpha   90.00
_cell.angle_beta   90.00
_cell.angle_gamma   90.00
#
_symmetry.space_group_name_H-M   'P 1'
#
loop_
_entity.id
_entity.type
_entity.pdbx_description
1 polymer ?
#
loop_
_entity_poly.entity_id
_entity_poly.type
_entity_poly.pdbx_seq_one_letter_code
_entity_poly.pdbx_strand_id
1 'polypeptide(L)'
;MKRTSIFVVVCSLALLASGCGHDVYETAFAGKRESDAKYVGQAVGNFTADEWYPGGRLGTTLNVTEGCYEDETPAVNEMGLDRAFNLGEAAFERNFTINTAPFKGLGPAYLRTSCLDCHPGYGHGKRQDYYKAGYGNGYLLVIYHPADGANSDDGPYVAEVTGMPQTKAAAPFLPPIDEDRIVLDWVPVTAMESGLPMTFPDGEKYELIYPELSIPEEAFNTDPTPFQTGNKAVAFRLESTIGIIGTGLLDAIPEEDIKAQYQAEAPYVALNPAFWDKDANDFAATAWYTLAEGRFADGTPAPAGTKKLKRFTYAMTRASLQDGAGANAIWNITNVSRRDRPFLYTTKAWAKAMSENPEVIAAIQADPSSPYHADGTPEGIADAVLHLLDPSTNQFDNEWHNFEPEMGDDQYYNFLVWHRGLSIPRARDLNRPEVQRGKELFSEIGCASCHRPSWKTKSDNYWAPAILDGKPLPRYEEQTIWPYTDMIQHRLFMKNGIHGSWCRTTPLWGRGLSKANTGAEDRLHDNRARNVVEAIMWHAYSKESDAYRSTEKFYYLSAEDRAAVVEFINAI
;
A
#
# COMPACT_ATOMS: atom_id res chain seq x y z
N MET A 1 -3.65 73.47 13.84
CA MET A 1 -4.44 72.49 14.58
C MET A 1 -5.64 72.10 13.73
N LYS A 2 -5.59 70.95 13.06
CA LYS A 2 -6.76 70.22 12.47
C LYS A 2 -6.51 68.74 12.62
N ARG A 3 -7.35 68.07 13.42
CA ARG A 3 -7.37 66.61 13.60
C ARG A 3 -8.11 66.01 12.41
N THR A 4 -7.48 65.13 11.70
CA THR A 4 -8.09 64.32 10.67
C THR A 4 -8.36 62.91 11.25
N SER A 5 -9.63 62.59 11.40
CA SER A 5 -10.09 61.28 11.84
C SER A 5 -10.02 60.29 10.66
N ILE A 6 -9.29 59.20 10.82
CA ILE A 6 -9.25 58.11 9.86
C ILE A 6 -10.38 57.14 10.24
N PHE A 7 -11.36 56.99 9.34
CA PHE A 7 -12.37 55.95 9.40
C PHE A 7 -11.73 54.64 8.90
N VAL A 8 -11.62 53.65 9.76
CA VAL A 8 -11.29 52.30 9.36
C VAL A 8 -12.60 51.60 8.96
N VAL A 9 -12.75 51.37 7.68
CA VAL A 9 -13.82 50.53 7.13
C VAL A 9 -13.35 49.06 7.25
N VAL A 10 -13.92 48.33 8.18
CA VAL A 10 -13.77 46.89 8.27
C VAL A 10 -14.71 46.27 7.21
N CYS A 11 -14.16 45.89 6.07
CA CYS A 11 -14.83 45.02 5.12
C CYS A 11 -14.80 43.60 5.65
N SER A 12 -15.93 43.16 6.22
CA SER A 12 -16.18 41.74 6.49
C SER A 12 -16.40 41.02 5.15
N LEU A 13 -15.37 40.39 4.60
CA LEU A 13 -15.51 39.39 3.55
C LEU A 13 -16.07 38.13 4.22
N ALA A 14 -17.37 37.92 4.04
CA ALA A 14 -17.95 36.58 4.22
C ALA A 14 -17.46 35.70 3.06
N LEU A 15 -16.41 34.96 3.29
CA LEU A 15 -16.05 33.82 2.46
C LEU A 15 -17.14 32.76 2.65
N LEU A 16 -18.02 32.66 1.66
CA LEU A 16 -18.85 31.48 1.45
C LEU A 16 -17.90 30.33 1.07
N ALA A 17 -17.37 29.63 2.05
CA ALA A 17 -16.77 28.33 1.86
C ALA A 17 -17.92 27.38 1.54
N SER A 18 -18.08 27.04 0.28
CA SER A 18 -18.79 25.83 -0.14
C SER A 18 -17.95 24.63 0.34
N GLY A 19 -18.06 24.32 1.63
CA GLY A 19 -17.48 23.13 2.24
C GLY A 19 -18.24 21.92 1.75
N CYS A 20 -17.55 21.02 1.06
CA CYS A 20 -17.97 19.65 0.85
C CYS A 20 -18.30 19.01 2.20
N GLY A 21 -19.33 18.14 2.23
CA GLY A 21 -20.00 17.55 3.37
C GLY A 21 -19.21 16.83 4.47
N HIS A 22 -18.00 17.27 4.76
CA HIS A 22 -17.15 16.76 5.84
C HIS A 22 -17.55 17.24 7.24
N ASP A 23 -18.19 18.41 7.35
CA ASP A 23 -18.37 19.10 8.61
C ASP A 23 -19.50 18.54 9.48
N VAL A 24 -20.39 17.72 8.93
CA VAL A 24 -21.59 17.27 9.65
C VAL A 24 -21.24 16.26 10.74
N TYR A 25 -20.29 15.36 10.50
CA TYR A 25 -19.89 14.34 11.47
C TYR A 25 -18.86 14.86 12.49
N GLU A 26 -17.96 15.75 12.11
CA GLU A 26 -17.03 16.40 13.04
C GLU A 26 -17.75 17.36 14.00
N THR A 27 -18.84 18.00 13.57
CA THR A 27 -19.59 18.93 14.40
C THR A 27 -20.62 18.27 15.30
N ALA A 28 -21.13 17.07 14.98
CA ALA A 28 -22.10 16.38 15.80
C ALA A 28 -21.60 16.09 17.23
N PHE A 29 -20.28 15.93 17.40
CA PHE A 29 -19.66 15.63 18.69
C PHE A 29 -18.54 16.63 19.07
N ALA A 30 -18.55 17.84 18.53
CA ALA A 30 -17.56 18.91 18.76
C ALA A 30 -17.63 19.55 20.16
N GLY A 31 -17.93 18.77 21.21
CA GLY A 31 -17.72 19.18 22.61
C GLY A 31 -16.22 19.26 22.95
N LYS A 32 -15.85 20.02 24.00
CA LYS A 32 -14.49 19.99 24.54
C LYS A 32 -14.12 18.55 24.85
N ARG A 33 -13.23 17.96 24.01
CA ARG A 33 -12.69 16.61 24.26
C ARG A 33 -11.82 16.68 25.52
N GLU A 34 -12.23 16.02 26.59
CA GLU A 34 -11.34 15.77 27.72
C GLU A 34 -10.28 14.77 27.31
N SER A 35 -9.06 14.95 27.83
CA SER A 35 -7.98 13.98 27.60
C SER A 35 -8.40 12.58 28.11
N ASP A 36 -8.27 11.57 27.26
CA ASP A 36 -8.53 10.17 27.59
C ASP A 36 -7.35 9.49 28.31
N ALA A 37 -6.22 10.20 28.49
CA ALA A 37 -4.98 9.66 29.04
C ALA A 37 -5.14 8.92 30.38
N LYS A 38 -6.09 9.39 31.22
CA LYS A 38 -6.40 8.76 32.53
C LYS A 38 -7.08 7.40 32.42
N TYR A 39 -7.62 7.04 31.25
CA TYR A 39 -8.32 5.78 31.02
C TYR A 39 -7.47 4.73 30.31
N VAL A 40 -6.33 5.13 29.74
CA VAL A 40 -5.46 4.22 28.98
C VAL A 40 -5.08 3.02 29.83
N GLY A 41 -5.33 1.83 29.30
CA GLY A 41 -5.06 0.57 29.99
C GLY A 41 -6.09 0.16 31.05
N GLN A 42 -7.24 0.84 31.11
CA GLN A 42 -8.38 0.44 31.93
C GLN A 42 -9.54 -0.04 31.06
N ALA A 43 -10.32 -0.99 31.56
CA ALA A 43 -11.58 -1.36 30.93
C ALA A 43 -12.57 -0.18 31.04
N VAL A 44 -13.22 0.19 29.92
CA VAL A 44 -14.18 1.30 29.86
C VAL A 44 -15.36 0.91 28.97
N GLY A 45 -16.58 0.97 29.52
CA GLY A 45 -17.79 0.55 28.82
C GLY A 45 -17.66 -0.88 28.28
N ASN A 46 -17.77 -1.04 26.97
CA ASN A 46 -17.65 -2.33 26.27
C ASN A 46 -16.23 -2.61 25.71
N PHE A 47 -15.23 -1.83 26.13
CA PHE A 47 -13.83 -2.05 25.78
C PHE A 47 -13.06 -2.68 26.95
N THR A 48 -12.23 -3.67 26.63
CA THR A 48 -11.26 -4.24 27.58
C THR A 48 -10.06 -3.31 27.76
N ALA A 49 -9.26 -3.54 28.79
CA ALA A 49 -8.03 -2.77 29.03
C ALA A 49 -6.99 -2.89 27.90
N ASP A 50 -6.97 -4.03 27.21
CA ASP A 50 -5.99 -4.30 26.15
C ASP A 50 -6.35 -3.66 24.81
N GLU A 51 -7.62 -3.31 24.58
CA GLU A 51 -8.04 -2.64 23.34
C GLU A 51 -7.50 -1.20 23.20
N TRP A 52 -6.94 -0.63 24.28
CA TRP A 52 -6.16 0.61 24.17
C TRP A 52 -4.85 0.44 23.41
N TYR A 53 -4.38 -0.81 23.22
CA TYR A 53 -3.12 -1.17 22.61
C TYR A 53 -3.35 -2.00 21.34
N PRO A 54 -3.73 -1.37 20.20
CA PRO A 54 -4.08 -2.12 18.98
C PRO A 54 -2.97 -3.01 18.45
N GLY A 55 -1.70 -2.64 18.65
CA GLY A 55 -0.53 -3.46 18.32
C GLY A 55 -0.08 -4.40 19.46
N GLY A 56 -0.90 -4.57 20.52
CA GLY A 56 -0.44 -5.19 21.76
C GLY A 56 0.56 -4.30 22.53
N ARG A 57 1.10 -4.79 23.63
CA ARG A 57 2.05 -4.01 24.47
C ARG A 57 3.40 -3.80 23.79
N LEU A 58 3.83 -4.74 22.95
CA LEU A 58 5.09 -4.68 22.22
C LEU A 58 5.02 -3.90 20.91
N GLY A 59 3.82 -3.64 20.37
CA GLY A 59 3.64 -3.03 19.06
C GLY A 59 2.92 -1.69 19.05
N THR A 60 2.53 -1.13 20.22
CA THR A 60 1.75 0.10 20.31
C THR A 60 2.56 1.25 20.86
N THR A 61 2.58 2.38 20.15
CA THR A 61 3.03 3.67 20.72
C THR A 61 1.89 4.37 21.45
N LEU A 62 2.22 5.07 22.53
CA LEU A 62 1.26 5.91 23.26
C LEU A 62 1.04 7.27 22.59
N ASN A 63 1.85 7.62 21.61
CA ASN A 63 1.73 8.82 20.82
C ASN A 63 0.48 8.76 19.92
N VAL A 64 -0.29 9.84 19.90
CA VAL A 64 -1.50 10.00 19.06
C VAL A 64 -1.51 11.36 18.36
N THR A 65 -0.36 11.99 18.26
CA THR A 65 -0.16 13.28 17.62
C THR A 65 0.33 13.12 16.19
N GLU A 66 0.54 14.20 15.49
CA GLU A 66 1.26 14.23 14.21
C GLU A 66 2.65 13.60 14.38
N GLY A 67 3.07 12.77 13.44
CA GLY A 67 4.32 12.00 13.50
C GLY A 67 4.21 10.63 14.22
N CYS A 68 3.05 10.27 14.79
CA CYS A 68 2.94 8.98 15.50
C CYS A 68 3.10 7.74 14.61
N TYR A 69 3.05 7.87 13.29
CA TYR A 69 3.30 6.77 12.36
C TYR A 69 4.79 6.50 12.14
N GLU A 70 5.64 7.41 12.56
CA GLU A 70 7.11 7.29 12.51
C GLU A 70 7.67 6.56 13.75
N ASP A 71 6.87 6.44 14.81
CA ASP A 71 7.31 5.90 16.10
C ASP A 71 7.72 4.42 15.98
N GLU A 72 8.81 4.09 16.65
CA GLU A 72 9.24 2.72 16.85
C GLU A 72 8.36 1.96 17.85
N THR A 73 8.29 0.64 17.69
CA THR A 73 7.61 -0.21 18.66
C THR A 73 8.40 -0.37 19.95
N PRO A 74 7.74 -0.59 21.11
CA PRO A 74 8.43 -1.00 22.36
C PRO A 74 9.35 -2.21 22.16
N ALA A 75 9.02 -3.15 21.27
CA ALA A 75 9.88 -4.30 20.97
C ALA A 75 11.25 -3.88 20.40
N VAL A 76 11.34 -2.82 19.61
CA VAL A 76 12.62 -2.27 19.11
C VAL A 76 13.48 -1.84 20.29
N ASN A 77 12.93 -1.09 21.24
CA ASN A 77 13.63 -0.60 22.42
C ASN A 77 14.06 -1.75 23.35
N GLU A 78 13.17 -2.69 23.64
CA GLU A 78 13.46 -3.84 24.50
C GLU A 78 14.57 -4.73 23.94
N MET A 79 14.71 -4.81 22.62
CA MET A 79 15.74 -5.57 21.94
C MET A 79 17.02 -4.75 21.67
N GLY A 80 17.06 -3.46 22.00
CA GLY A 80 18.22 -2.57 21.77
C GLY A 80 18.49 -2.33 20.29
N LEU A 81 17.44 -2.25 19.47
CA LEU A 81 17.51 -2.06 18.01
C LEU A 81 17.28 -0.61 17.58
N ASP A 82 17.16 0.34 18.51
CA ASP A 82 16.86 1.76 18.27
C ASP A 82 17.77 2.38 17.20
N ARG A 83 19.08 2.11 17.32
CA ARG A 83 20.04 2.62 16.33
C ARG A 83 19.80 2.07 14.93
N ALA A 84 19.47 0.78 14.83
CA ALA A 84 19.19 0.15 13.54
C ALA A 84 17.88 0.67 12.95
N PHE A 85 16.87 0.90 13.81
CA PHE A 85 15.61 1.52 13.43
C PHE A 85 15.83 2.91 12.83
N ASN A 86 16.51 3.82 13.52
CA ASN A 86 16.78 5.19 13.04
C ASN A 86 17.60 5.22 11.74
N LEU A 87 18.56 4.30 11.57
CA LEU A 87 19.32 4.17 10.32
C LEU A 87 18.46 3.61 9.17
N GLY A 88 17.50 2.74 9.49
CA GLY A 88 16.53 2.21 8.54
C GLY A 88 15.54 3.26 8.08
N GLU A 89 15.08 4.11 8.99
CA GLU A 89 14.27 5.28 8.70
C GLU A 89 14.97 6.22 7.72
N ALA A 90 16.22 6.57 8.01
CA ALA A 90 17.02 7.40 7.10
C ALA A 90 17.17 6.77 5.70
N ALA A 91 17.17 5.44 5.60
CA ALA A 91 17.17 4.74 4.31
C ALA A 91 15.82 4.80 3.59
N PHE A 92 14.71 4.80 4.32
CA PHE A 92 13.35 4.99 3.79
C PHE A 92 13.12 6.41 3.28
N GLU A 93 13.56 7.41 4.02
CA GLU A 93 13.42 8.83 3.66
C GLU A 93 14.34 9.29 2.54
N ARG A 94 15.42 8.55 2.32
CA ARG A 94 16.46 8.89 1.36
C ARG A 94 15.89 9.08 -0.04
N ASN A 95 16.31 10.16 -0.72
CA ASN A 95 16.22 10.27 -2.17
C ASN A 95 17.39 9.51 -2.82
N PHE A 96 17.08 8.51 -3.63
CA PHE A 96 18.03 7.85 -4.49
C PHE A 96 18.30 8.72 -5.72
N THR A 97 19.57 8.85 -6.09
CA THR A 97 19.99 9.72 -7.20
C THR A 97 20.98 9.02 -8.10
N ILE A 98 21.01 9.40 -9.37
CA ILE A 98 21.96 8.91 -10.35
C ILE A 98 23.26 9.71 -10.20
N ASN A 99 24.06 9.44 -9.19
CA ASN A 99 25.26 10.22 -8.93
C ASN A 99 26.52 9.64 -9.56
N THR A 100 26.51 8.37 -9.91
CA THR A 100 27.65 7.70 -10.57
C THR A 100 27.15 6.52 -11.39
N ALA A 101 27.85 6.23 -12.48
CA ALA A 101 27.59 5.08 -13.33
C ALA A 101 27.80 3.76 -12.57
N PRO A 102 27.03 2.69 -12.89
CA PRO A 102 25.96 2.74 -13.87
C PRO A 102 24.62 3.16 -13.28
N PHE A 103 24.35 2.92 -11.97
CA PHE A 103 23.02 3.09 -11.40
C PHE A 103 23.03 3.60 -9.95
N LYS A 104 24.14 4.06 -9.42
CA LYS A 104 24.33 4.26 -7.97
C LYS A 104 23.17 4.91 -7.25
N GLY A 105 22.31 4.07 -6.73
CA GLY A 105 21.19 4.42 -5.91
C GLY A 105 19.88 4.63 -6.66
N LEU A 106 19.86 4.54 -7.99
CA LEU A 106 18.64 4.61 -8.81
C LEU A 106 18.90 3.91 -10.12
N GLY A 107 18.16 2.87 -10.41
CA GLY A 107 18.34 2.06 -11.61
C GLY A 107 17.98 2.78 -12.91
N PRO A 108 18.22 2.16 -14.08
CA PRO A 108 18.04 2.82 -15.38
C PRO A 108 16.58 3.18 -15.67
N ALA A 109 15.63 2.34 -15.25
CA ALA A 109 14.23 2.68 -15.20
C ALA A 109 13.73 2.52 -13.75
N TYR A 110 12.85 3.39 -13.32
CA TYR A 110 12.35 3.41 -11.94
C TYR A 110 10.94 4.00 -11.85
N LEU A 111 10.28 3.82 -10.72
CA LEU A 111 8.95 4.36 -10.49
C LEU A 111 9.02 5.66 -9.66
N ARG A 112 9.82 5.67 -8.59
CA ARG A 112 10.00 6.81 -7.68
C ARG A 112 11.45 6.90 -7.23
N THR A 113 11.81 8.07 -6.71
CA THR A 113 13.17 8.32 -6.19
C THR A 113 13.27 8.11 -4.68
N SER A 114 12.15 8.12 -3.98
CA SER A 114 12.07 7.94 -2.53
C SER A 114 10.82 7.15 -2.16
N CYS A 115 10.88 6.44 -1.05
CA CYS A 115 9.71 5.76 -0.49
C CYS A 115 8.68 6.78 0.02
N LEU A 116 9.12 7.95 0.50
CA LEU A 116 8.24 9.06 0.90
C LEU A 116 7.43 9.66 -0.26
N ASP A 117 7.86 9.49 -1.50
CA ASP A 117 7.05 9.92 -2.65
C ASP A 117 5.68 9.23 -2.65
N CYS A 118 5.63 7.96 -2.22
CA CYS A 118 4.42 7.16 -2.14
C CYS A 118 3.80 7.12 -0.75
N HIS A 119 4.60 7.19 0.30
CA HIS A 119 4.17 7.07 1.70
C HIS A 119 4.41 8.35 2.52
N PRO A 120 3.82 9.50 2.12
CA PRO A 120 3.99 10.73 2.89
C PRO A 120 3.46 10.53 4.32
N GLY A 121 4.25 10.91 5.33
CA GLY A 121 3.91 10.70 6.74
C GLY A 121 3.69 9.23 7.11
N TYR A 122 4.34 8.28 6.41
CA TYR A 122 4.39 6.82 6.66
C TYR A 122 3.05 6.10 6.50
N GLY A 123 2.02 6.80 6.04
CA GLY A 123 0.67 6.25 5.88
C GLY A 123 0.35 5.79 4.47
N HIS A 124 -0.93 5.88 4.15
CA HIS A 124 -1.47 5.61 2.82
C HIS A 124 -1.20 6.78 1.88
N GLY A 125 -1.24 6.50 0.60
CA GLY A 125 -1.25 7.54 -0.43
C GLY A 125 -2.44 8.50 -0.27
N LYS A 126 -2.28 9.69 -0.84
CA LYS A 126 -3.31 10.72 -0.91
C LYS A 126 -3.94 10.71 -2.30
N ARG A 127 -5.26 10.94 -2.40
CA ARG A 127 -5.92 11.11 -3.69
C ARG A 127 -5.31 12.30 -4.45
N GLN A 128 -5.02 12.09 -5.72
CA GLN A 128 -4.51 13.09 -6.66
C GLN A 128 -5.41 13.13 -7.89
N ASP A 129 -5.46 14.27 -8.56
CA ASP A 129 -6.26 14.45 -9.77
C ASP A 129 -5.48 14.11 -11.05
N TYR A 130 -4.26 13.64 -10.93
CA TYR A 130 -3.41 13.22 -12.04
C TYR A 130 -2.45 12.11 -11.59
N TYR A 131 -1.97 11.31 -12.54
CA TYR A 131 -0.87 10.38 -12.32
C TYR A 131 0.45 11.08 -12.63
N LYS A 132 1.35 11.15 -11.66
CA LYS A 132 2.72 11.64 -11.87
C LYS A 132 3.66 11.11 -10.78
N ALA A 133 4.87 10.69 -11.18
CA ALA A 133 5.89 10.29 -10.23
C ALA A 133 6.45 11.53 -9.49
N GLY A 134 6.03 11.70 -8.25
CA GLY A 134 6.44 12.83 -7.41
C GLY A 134 5.94 12.68 -5.98
N TYR A 135 6.44 13.53 -5.09
CA TYR A 135 6.10 13.48 -3.67
C TYR A 135 4.60 13.58 -3.43
N GLY A 136 4.10 12.67 -2.61
CA GLY A 136 2.69 12.58 -2.24
C GLY A 136 1.79 11.92 -3.28
N ASN A 137 2.29 11.58 -4.46
CA ASN A 137 1.54 10.82 -5.46
C ASN A 137 1.88 9.34 -5.36
N GLY A 138 1.19 8.63 -4.48
CA GLY A 138 1.38 7.22 -4.20
C GLY A 138 0.70 6.28 -5.20
N TYR A 139 0.30 6.76 -6.37
CA TYR A 139 -0.36 5.92 -7.35
C TYR A 139 0.59 5.00 -8.10
N LEU A 140 0.10 3.78 -8.30
CA LEU A 140 0.71 2.72 -9.06
C LEU A 140 -0.23 2.33 -10.19
N LEU A 141 0.33 1.93 -11.32
CA LEU A 141 -0.43 1.43 -12.46
C LEU A 141 -0.59 -0.08 -12.35
N VAL A 142 -1.78 -0.57 -12.66
CA VAL A 142 -2.05 -1.98 -12.90
C VAL A 142 -2.46 -2.12 -14.36
N ILE A 143 -1.65 -2.82 -15.16
CA ILE A 143 -1.82 -2.98 -16.62
C ILE A 143 -1.93 -4.46 -16.94
N TYR A 144 -3.05 -4.88 -17.52
CA TYR A 144 -3.35 -6.29 -17.74
C TYR A 144 -4.24 -6.52 -18.95
N HIS A 145 -4.28 -7.77 -19.40
CA HIS A 145 -5.24 -8.22 -20.40
C HIS A 145 -6.48 -8.76 -19.68
N PRO A 146 -7.62 -8.07 -19.70
CA PRO A 146 -8.83 -8.59 -19.10
C PRO A 146 -9.30 -9.82 -19.89
N ALA A 147 -9.51 -10.94 -19.18
CA ALA A 147 -10.28 -12.05 -19.67
C ALA A 147 -11.67 -12.01 -19.06
N ASP A 148 -12.66 -12.71 -19.63
CA ASP A 148 -14.01 -12.76 -19.11
C ASP A 148 -14.01 -13.12 -17.62
N GLY A 149 -14.39 -12.18 -16.75
CA GLY A 149 -14.42 -12.34 -15.30
C GLY A 149 -13.08 -12.44 -14.61
N ALA A 150 -11.96 -12.24 -15.31
CA ALA A 150 -10.64 -12.31 -14.71
C ALA A 150 -10.24 -11.02 -14.01
N ASN A 151 -9.51 -11.21 -12.93
CA ASN A 151 -8.85 -10.17 -12.18
C ASN A 151 -7.40 -10.03 -12.61
N SER A 152 -6.85 -8.87 -12.39
CA SER A 152 -5.44 -8.60 -12.56
C SER A 152 -4.55 -9.31 -11.53
N ASP A 153 -5.09 -9.94 -10.50
CA ASP A 153 -4.32 -10.65 -9.48
C ASP A 153 -3.49 -11.79 -10.03
N ASP A 154 -4.15 -12.60 -10.85
CA ASP A 154 -3.55 -13.77 -11.50
C ASP A 154 -3.48 -13.53 -12.99
N GLY A 155 -3.78 -12.31 -13.36
CA GLY A 155 -3.99 -11.92 -14.70
C GLY A 155 -2.95 -12.08 -15.51
N PRO A 156 -3.12 -12.19 -16.78
CA PRO A 156 -2.00 -11.94 -17.64
C PRO A 156 -1.72 -10.44 -17.59
N TYR A 157 -0.80 -10.04 -16.72
CA TYR A 157 -0.17 -8.73 -16.84
C TYR A 157 0.46 -8.61 -18.23
N VAL A 158 0.53 -7.39 -18.73
CA VAL A 158 1.22 -7.10 -19.97
C VAL A 158 2.72 -7.36 -19.74
N ALA A 159 3.27 -8.38 -20.41
CA ALA A 159 4.62 -8.89 -20.15
C ALA A 159 5.75 -7.90 -20.56
N GLU A 160 5.42 -6.93 -21.41
CA GLU A 160 6.32 -5.91 -21.93
C GLU A 160 6.57 -4.77 -20.94
N VAL A 161 5.76 -4.68 -19.89
CA VAL A 161 5.96 -3.80 -18.75
C VAL A 161 6.10 -4.65 -17.48
N THR A 162 6.73 -4.08 -16.45
CA THR A 162 6.87 -4.77 -15.16
C THR A 162 5.53 -4.83 -14.41
N GLY A 163 5.41 -5.71 -13.42
CA GLY A 163 4.24 -5.74 -12.52
C GLY A 163 4.07 -4.46 -11.67
N MET A 164 5.12 -3.62 -11.61
CA MET A 164 5.10 -2.22 -11.13
C MET A 164 5.55 -1.34 -12.29
N PRO A 165 4.67 -0.96 -13.22
CA PRO A 165 5.03 -0.27 -14.45
C PRO A 165 5.79 1.03 -14.18
N GLN A 166 6.99 1.13 -14.75
CA GLN A 166 7.90 2.24 -14.51
C GLN A 166 7.61 3.40 -15.46
N THR A 167 7.63 4.62 -14.90
CA THR A 167 7.29 5.85 -15.62
C THR A 167 8.43 6.87 -15.62
N LYS A 168 9.61 6.49 -15.12
CA LYS A 168 10.84 7.29 -15.12
C LYS A 168 12.01 6.48 -15.63
N ALA A 169 13.00 7.16 -16.18
CA ALA A 169 14.27 6.56 -16.57
C ALA A 169 15.42 7.56 -16.36
N ALA A 170 16.62 7.00 -16.20
CA ALA A 170 17.87 7.73 -16.24
C ALA A 170 18.25 8.07 -17.69
N ALA A 171 18.63 9.31 -17.94
CA ALA A 171 19.17 9.67 -19.26
C ALA A 171 20.39 8.77 -19.61
N PRO A 172 20.55 8.35 -20.84
CA PRO A 172 19.79 8.76 -22.02
C PRO A 172 18.55 7.93 -22.34
N PHE A 173 18.15 7.00 -21.45
CA PHE A 173 17.02 6.10 -21.70
C PHE A 173 15.67 6.80 -21.58
N LEU A 174 14.71 6.33 -22.34
CA LEU A 174 13.31 6.72 -22.22
C LEU A 174 12.61 5.85 -21.17
N PRO A 175 11.65 6.40 -20.39
CA PRO A 175 10.89 5.58 -19.46
C PRO A 175 10.06 4.52 -20.20
N PRO A 176 9.81 3.34 -19.59
CA PRO A 176 8.92 2.34 -20.20
C PRO A 176 7.56 2.91 -20.57
N ILE A 177 7.01 3.82 -19.74
CA ILE A 177 5.77 4.53 -20.00
C ILE A 177 5.99 6.03 -19.76
N ASP A 178 5.62 6.85 -20.75
CA ASP A 178 5.61 8.31 -20.64
C ASP A 178 4.43 8.77 -19.78
N GLU A 179 4.71 9.19 -18.54
CA GLU A 179 3.67 9.57 -17.60
C GLU A 179 2.91 10.86 -17.97
N ASP A 180 3.50 11.71 -18.81
CA ASP A 180 2.85 12.95 -19.26
C ASP A 180 1.68 12.67 -20.22
N ARG A 181 1.54 11.42 -20.69
CA ARG A 181 0.45 10.96 -21.55
C ARG A 181 -0.62 10.16 -20.81
N ILE A 182 -0.45 9.95 -19.51
CA ILE A 182 -1.42 9.24 -18.66
C ILE A 182 -2.56 10.19 -18.28
N VAL A 183 -3.78 9.81 -18.58
CA VAL A 183 -4.98 10.57 -18.23
C VAL A 183 -5.70 9.85 -17.08
N LEU A 184 -5.96 10.58 -16.00
CA LEU A 184 -6.73 10.13 -14.85
C LEU A 184 -7.92 11.07 -14.65
N ASP A 185 -9.11 10.50 -14.71
CA ASP A 185 -10.37 11.22 -14.46
C ASP A 185 -11.08 10.62 -13.23
N TRP A 186 -11.62 11.48 -12.38
CA TRP A 186 -12.49 11.10 -11.28
C TRP A 186 -13.95 11.26 -11.70
N VAL A 187 -14.62 10.14 -11.94
CA VAL A 187 -15.98 10.10 -12.48
C VAL A 187 -17.00 9.95 -11.37
N PRO A 188 -17.99 10.84 -11.25
CA PRO A 188 -19.07 10.69 -10.29
C PRO A 188 -19.95 9.48 -10.59
N VAL A 189 -20.30 8.72 -9.55
CA VAL A 189 -21.34 7.70 -9.61
C VAL A 189 -22.71 8.40 -9.68
N THR A 190 -23.47 8.13 -10.71
CA THR A 190 -24.80 8.73 -10.88
C THR A 190 -25.91 7.90 -10.24
N ALA A 191 -25.70 6.60 -10.11
CA ALA A 191 -26.60 5.65 -9.45
C ALA A 191 -25.82 4.41 -8.99
N MET A 192 -26.19 3.87 -7.84
CA MET A 192 -25.66 2.59 -7.33
C MET A 192 -26.25 1.43 -8.15
N GLU A 193 -25.44 0.47 -8.58
CA GLU A 193 -25.94 -0.76 -9.23
C GLU A 193 -26.85 -1.57 -8.31
N SER A 194 -26.64 -1.48 -7.01
CA SER A 194 -27.52 -2.09 -6.00
C SER A 194 -28.93 -1.46 -5.95
N GLY A 195 -29.09 -0.26 -6.48
CA GLY A 195 -30.34 0.49 -6.41
C GLY A 195 -30.56 1.24 -5.08
N LEU A 196 -29.60 1.21 -4.15
CA LEU A 196 -29.66 2.07 -2.95
C LEU A 196 -29.59 3.54 -3.38
N PRO A 197 -30.48 4.41 -2.86
CA PRO A 197 -30.41 5.84 -3.15
C PRO A 197 -29.11 6.46 -2.60
N MET A 198 -28.57 7.46 -3.29
CA MET A 198 -27.42 8.25 -2.83
C MET A 198 -27.83 9.36 -1.86
N THR A 199 -28.88 9.10 -1.09
CA THR A 199 -29.41 9.97 -0.04
C THR A 199 -29.93 9.03 1.06
N PHE A 200 -29.48 9.21 2.27
CA PHE A 200 -29.97 8.45 3.42
C PHE A 200 -31.45 8.75 3.70
N PRO A 201 -32.18 7.86 4.43
CA PRO A 201 -33.61 8.06 4.71
C PRO A 201 -33.95 9.38 5.42
N ASP A 202 -33.01 9.97 6.15
CA ASP A 202 -33.15 11.27 6.84
C ASP A 202 -32.84 12.49 5.94
N GLY A 203 -32.47 12.27 4.66
CA GLY A 203 -32.20 13.32 3.69
C GLY A 203 -30.73 13.73 3.56
N GLU A 204 -29.83 13.18 4.39
CA GLU A 204 -28.39 13.39 4.23
C GLU A 204 -27.89 12.76 2.92
N LYS A 205 -27.04 13.49 2.17
CA LYS A 205 -26.51 13.03 0.89
C LYS A 205 -25.06 12.57 1.03
N TYR A 206 -24.70 11.59 0.23
CA TYR A 206 -23.31 11.21 0.00
C TYR A 206 -23.04 11.10 -1.50
N GLU A 207 -21.78 11.24 -1.86
CA GLU A 207 -21.34 11.14 -3.25
C GLU A 207 -20.27 10.07 -3.35
N LEU A 208 -20.24 9.33 -4.45
CA LEU A 208 -19.19 8.37 -4.76
C LEU A 208 -18.51 8.77 -6.06
N ILE A 209 -17.19 8.58 -6.11
CA ILE A 209 -16.39 8.80 -7.32
C ILE A 209 -15.50 7.59 -7.55
N TYR A 210 -15.17 7.31 -8.81
CA TYR A 210 -14.24 6.24 -9.17
C TYR A 210 -13.23 6.72 -10.20
N PRO A 211 -12.01 6.15 -10.26
CA PRO A 211 -11.01 6.54 -11.24
C PRO A 211 -11.28 5.87 -12.60
N GLU A 212 -11.15 6.65 -13.66
CA GLU A 212 -10.95 6.17 -15.01
C GLU A 212 -9.55 6.51 -15.46
N LEU A 213 -8.80 5.50 -15.91
CA LEU A 213 -7.43 5.62 -16.33
C LEU A 213 -7.31 5.28 -17.81
N SER A 214 -6.66 6.15 -18.59
CA SER A 214 -6.37 5.94 -20.00
C SER A 214 -4.90 6.20 -20.29
N ILE A 215 -4.28 5.27 -20.99
CA ILE A 215 -2.87 5.36 -21.43
C ILE A 215 -2.86 5.05 -22.92
N PRO A 216 -2.59 6.03 -23.80
CA PRO A 216 -2.54 5.81 -25.23
C PRO A 216 -1.31 4.95 -25.61
N GLU A 217 -1.40 4.24 -26.74
CA GLU A 217 -0.35 3.33 -27.19
C GLU A 217 1.02 4.02 -27.34
N GLU A 218 1.03 5.26 -27.84
CA GLU A 218 2.23 6.06 -28.02
C GLU A 218 2.88 6.55 -26.72
N ALA A 219 2.29 6.25 -25.56
CA ALA A 219 2.94 6.46 -24.27
C ALA A 219 3.98 5.38 -23.94
N PHE A 220 3.91 4.23 -24.62
CA PHE A 220 4.78 3.10 -24.33
C PHE A 220 6.06 3.15 -25.15
N ASN A 221 7.20 3.31 -24.49
CA ASN A 221 8.54 3.24 -25.09
C ASN A 221 9.11 1.81 -24.99
N THR A 222 8.25 0.81 -25.10
CA THR A 222 8.57 -0.62 -25.19
C THR A 222 8.06 -1.16 -26.52
N ASP A 223 8.26 -2.44 -26.78
CA ASP A 223 7.66 -3.07 -27.96
C ASP A 223 6.11 -2.99 -27.87
N PRO A 224 5.43 -2.30 -28.79
CA PRO A 224 3.99 -2.14 -28.77
C PRO A 224 3.21 -3.38 -29.25
N THR A 225 3.87 -4.45 -29.66
CA THR A 225 3.27 -5.64 -30.27
C THR A 225 2.09 -6.20 -29.45
N PRO A 226 2.14 -6.25 -28.10
CA PRO A 226 1.01 -6.74 -27.30
C PRO A 226 -0.25 -5.91 -27.43
N PHE A 227 -0.11 -4.62 -27.71
CA PHE A 227 -1.24 -3.69 -27.86
C PHE A 227 -1.82 -3.74 -29.27
N GLN A 228 -1.03 -4.13 -30.26
CA GLN A 228 -1.36 -4.14 -31.69
C GLN A 228 -1.97 -5.46 -32.18
N THR A 229 -1.63 -6.60 -31.58
CA THR A 229 -2.11 -7.91 -32.01
C THR A 229 -3.50 -8.19 -31.49
N GLY A 230 -4.47 -7.80 -32.29
CA GLY A 230 -5.91 -8.03 -32.27
C GLY A 230 -6.52 -8.89 -31.15
N ASN A 231 -7.64 -8.46 -30.60
CA ASN A 231 -8.49 -9.13 -29.60
C ASN A 231 -7.93 -9.21 -28.16
N LYS A 232 -6.75 -8.71 -27.85
CA LYS A 232 -6.32 -8.58 -26.46
C LYS A 232 -6.51 -7.14 -26.00
N ALA A 233 -7.71 -6.81 -25.56
CA ALA A 233 -7.93 -5.54 -24.89
C ALA A 233 -6.92 -5.38 -23.74
N VAL A 234 -6.33 -4.21 -23.61
CA VAL A 234 -5.50 -3.84 -22.45
C VAL A 234 -6.38 -2.99 -21.54
N ALA A 235 -6.39 -3.30 -20.26
CA ALA A 235 -7.09 -2.51 -19.26
C ALA A 235 -6.10 -1.89 -18.27
N PHE A 236 -6.48 -0.74 -17.77
CA PHE A 236 -5.70 0.04 -16.82
C PHE A 236 -6.49 0.24 -15.54
N ARG A 237 -5.84 0.12 -14.40
CA ARG A 237 -6.41 0.43 -13.09
C ARG A 237 -5.41 1.23 -12.29
N LEU A 238 -5.94 2.00 -11.37
CA LEU A 238 -5.18 2.80 -10.43
C LEU A 238 -5.12 2.08 -9.09
N GLU A 239 -3.92 1.88 -8.56
CA GLU A 239 -3.72 1.39 -7.20
C GLU A 239 -3.02 2.47 -6.38
N SER A 240 -3.44 2.69 -5.15
CA SER A 240 -2.74 3.55 -4.20
C SER A 240 -1.85 2.73 -3.29
N THR A 241 -0.82 3.36 -2.75
CA THR A 241 0.04 2.70 -1.77
C THR A 241 -0.71 2.32 -0.51
N ILE A 242 -0.39 1.15 0.01
CA ILE A 242 -0.94 0.62 1.26
C ILE A 242 -0.22 1.25 2.46
N GLY A 243 -0.90 1.37 3.61
CA GLY A 243 -0.25 1.77 4.87
C GLY A 243 0.79 0.75 5.33
N ILE A 244 1.88 1.23 5.90
CA ILE A 244 3.03 0.40 6.30
C ILE A 244 3.17 0.21 7.80
N ILE A 245 2.43 0.97 8.63
CA ILE A 245 2.47 0.84 10.09
C ILE A 245 1.94 -0.52 10.55
N GLY A 246 2.56 -1.12 11.55
CA GLY A 246 2.14 -2.39 12.15
C GLY A 246 2.27 -3.63 11.26
N THR A 247 2.90 -3.52 10.08
CA THR A 247 3.05 -4.66 9.16
C THR A 247 3.85 -5.82 9.77
N GLY A 248 4.80 -5.54 10.67
CA GLY A 248 5.52 -6.57 11.44
C GLY A 248 4.61 -7.40 12.33
N LEU A 249 3.57 -6.79 12.89
CA LEU A 249 2.56 -7.47 13.71
C LEU A 249 1.65 -8.37 12.85
N LEU A 250 1.31 -7.94 11.64
CA LEU A 250 0.56 -8.78 10.69
C LEU A 250 1.39 -9.98 10.21
N ASP A 251 2.71 -9.80 10.03
CA ASP A 251 3.63 -10.89 9.67
C ASP A 251 3.72 -11.95 10.79
N ALA A 252 3.53 -11.53 12.04
CA ALA A 252 3.56 -12.39 13.22
C ALA A 252 2.30 -13.24 13.43
N ILE A 253 1.21 -13.02 12.68
CA ILE A 253 -0.02 -13.84 12.76
C ILE A 253 0.29 -15.24 12.21
N PRO A 254 0.02 -16.32 12.97
CA PRO A 254 0.28 -17.68 12.53
C PRO A 254 -0.56 -18.11 11.31
N GLU A 255 0.04 -18.87 10.40
CA GLU A 255 -0.65 -19.35 9.18
C GLU A 255 -1.82 -20.29 9.51
N GLU A 256 -1.69 -21.11 10.54
CA GLU A 256 -2.77 -21.98 11.02
C GLU A 256 -3.99 -21.22 11.50
N ASP A 257 -3.80 -20.03 12.10
CA ASP A 257 -4.92 -19.20 12.56
C ASP A 257 -5.60 -18.51 11.38
N ILE A 258 -4.83 -18.09 10.37
CA ILE A 258 -5.39 -17.57 9.10
C ILE A 258 -6.16 -18.70 8.39
N LYS A 259 -5.62 -19.93 8.34
CA LYS A 259 -6.32 -21.08 7.76
C LYS A 259 -7.66 -21.33 8.46
N ALA A 260 -7.66 -21.30 9.79
CA ALA A 260 -8.89 -21.47 10.57
C ALA A 260 -9.93 -20.39 10.26
N GLN A 261 -9.50 -19.15 9.96
CA GLN A 261 -10.40 -18.07 9.53
C GLN A 261 -11.02 -18.38 8.16
N TYR A 262 -10.21 -18.77 7.16
CA TYR A 262 -10.72 -19.19 5.85
C TYR A 262 -11.75 -20.33 5.99
N GLN A 263 -11.45 -21.33 6.80
CA GLN A 263 -12.37 -22.46 7.06
C GLN A 263 -13.67 -22.02 7.73
N ALA A 264 -13.61 -21.03 8.61
CA ALA A 264 -14.80 -20.49 9.27
C ALA A 264 -15.70 -19.68 8.32
N GLU A 265 -15.13 -19.04 7.32
CA GLU A 265 -15.86 -18.20 6.36
C GLU A 265 -16.34 -18.95 5.12
N ALA A 266 -15.63 -19.97 4.69
CA ALA A 266 -15.94 -20.75 3.49
C ALA A 266 -17.42 -21.23 3.35
N PRO A 267 -18.15 -21.55 4.44
CA PRO A 267 -19.58 -21.89 4.34
C PRO A 267 -20.51 -20.71 4.01
N TYR A 268 -20.05 -19.47 4.18
CA TYR A 268 -20.92 -18.27 4.12
C TYR A 268 -20.62 -17.37 2.94
N VAL A 269 -19.37 -17.32 2.47
CA VAL A 269 -18.93 -16.46 1.37
C VAL A 269 -18.12 -17.26 0.34
N ALA A 270 -18.12 -16.81 -0.90
CA ALA A 270 -17.19 -17.32 -1.89
C ALA A 270 -15.79 -16.79 -1.56
N LEU A 271 -14.83 -17.68 -1.39
CA LEU A 271 -13.43 -17.32 -1.21
C LEU A 271 -12.71 -17.31 -2.57
N ASN A 272 -11.69 -16.47 -2.70
CA ASN A 272 -10.92 -16.37 -3.92
C ASN A 272 -10.25 -17.73 -4.24
N PRO A 273 -10.54 -18.37 -5.39
CA PRO A 273 -9.99 -19.68 -5.73
C PRO A 273 -8.45 -19.65 -5.93
N ALA A 274 -7.85 -18.48 -6.11
CA ALA A 274 -6.39 -18.34 -6.10
C ALA A 274 -5.79 -18.57 -4.69
N PHE A 275 -6.60 -18.46 -3.63
CA PHE A 275 -6.19 -18.66 -2.24
C PHE A 275 -6.79 -19.89 -1.59
N TRP A 276 -8.00 -20.27 -1.95
CA TRP A 276 -8.73 -21.32 -1.26
C TRP A 276 -9.26 -22.37 -2.22
N ASP A 277 -8.81 -23.61 -2.03
CA ASP A 277 -9.39 -24.78 -2.67
C ASP A 277 -10.57 -25.28 -1.82
N LYS A 278 -11.79 -25.01 -2.28
CA LYS A 278 -13.02 -25.36 -1.56
C LYS A 278 -13.22 -26.87 -1.42
N ASP A 279 -12.73 -27.66 -2.39
CA ASP A 279 -12.92 -29.11 -2.42
C ASP A 279 -11.94 -29.79 -1.46
N ALA A 280 -10.73 -29.26 -1.35
CA ALA A 280 -9.73 -29.68 -0.36
C ALA A 280 -9.98 -29.10 1.04
N ASN A 281 -10.79 -28.03 1.15
CA ASN A 281 -10.95 -27.21 2.35
C ASN A 281 -9.59 -26.75 2.93
N ASP A 282 -8.72 -26.30 2.03
CA ASP A 282 -7.35 -25.90 2.31
C ASP A 282 -6.87 -24.78 1.36
N PHE A 283 -5.71 -24.21 1.63
CA PHE A 283 -5.10 -23.24 0.75
C PHE A 283 -4.77 -23.83 -0.62
N ALA A 284 -5.11 -23.10 -1.68
CA ALA A 284 -4.70 -23.41 -3.04
C ALA A 284 -3.16 -23.34 -3.19
N ALA A 285 -2.62 -24.04 -4.18
CA ALA A 285 -1.18 -24.02 -4.45
C ALA A 285 -0.65 -22.59 -4.75
N THR A 286 -1.47 -21.76 -5.37
CA THR A 286 -1.20 -20.36 -5.72
C THR A 286 -1.21 -19.41 -4.53
N ALA A 287 -1.75 -19.81 -3.38
CA ALA A 287 -1.72 -19.01 -2.14
C ALA A 287 -0.31 -18.91 -1.53
N TRP A 288 0.60 -19.75 -1.96
CA TRP A 288 1.93 -19.83 -1.37
C TRP A 288 2.96 -19.02 -2.14
N TYR A 289 3.80 -18.34 -1.40
CA TYR A 289 4.97 -17.61 -1.88
C TYR A 289 6.22 -18.43 -1.58
N THR A 290 7.13 -18.52 -2.55
CA THR A 290 8.39 -19.26 -2.40
C THR A 290 9.49 -18.29 -1.98
N LEU A 291 10.06 -18.54 -0.80
CA LEU A 291 11.13 -17.73 -0.22
C LEU A 291 12.50 -18.16 -0.74
N ALA A 292 13.44 -17.21 -0.75
CA ALA A 292 14.86 -17.48 -0.88
C ALA A 292 15.39 -18.22 0.36
N GLU A 293 16.67 -18.60 0.32
CA GLU A 293 17.35 -19.15 1.49
C GLU A 293 17.37 -18.14 2.64
N GLY A 294 17.13 -18.63 3.85
CA GLY A 294 17.05 -17.79 5.04
C GLY A 294 17.09 -18.61 6.32
N ARG A 295 16.59 -18.00 7.38
CA ARG A 295 16.50 -18.59 8.72
C ARG A 295 15.24 -18.09 9.42
N PHE A 296 14.65 -18.93 10.24
CA PHE A 296 13.58 -18.51 11.14
C PHE A 296 14.13 -17.85 12.41
N ALA A 297 13.29 -17.07 13.11
CA ALA A 297 13.68 -16.34 14.32
C ALA A 297 14.20 -17.23 15.44
N ASP A 298 13.78 -18.49 15.52
CA ASP A 298 14.27 -19.49 16.45
C ASP A 298 15.64 -20.08 16.06
N GLY A 299 16.24 -19.63 14.95
CA GLY A 299 17.51 -20.10 14.43
C GLY A 299 17.40 -21.31 13.49
N THR A 300 16.22 -21.88 13.27
CA THR A 300 16.02 -22.99 12.34
C THR A 300 16.31 -22.56 10.90
N PRO A 301 17.11 -23.31 10.12
CA PRO A 301 17.36 -23.02 8.72
C PRO A 301 16.08 -23.05 7.89
N ALA A 302 15.93 -22.11 6.96
CA ALA A 302 14.88 -22.05 5.97
C ALA A 302 15.52 -22.17 4.57
N PRO A 303 15.61 -23.37 3.98
CA PRO A 303 16.24 -23.55 2.68
C PRO A 303 15.47 -22.81 1.58
N ALA A 304 16.15 -22.50 0.47
CA ALA A 304 15.50 -21.99 -0.73
C ALA A 304 14.33 -22.90 -1.15
N GLY A 305 13.21 -22.29 -1.48
CA GLY A 305 11.97 -23.03 -1.76
C GLY A 305 11.03 -23.19 -0.57
N THR A 306 11.42 -22.74 0.63
CA THR A 306 10.51 -22.63 1.79
C THR A 306 9.29 -21.81 1.39
N LYS A 307 8.10 -22.30 1.73
CA LYS A 307 6.83 -21.65 1.38
C LYS A 307 6.26 -20.90 2.58
N LYS A 308 5.71 -19.72 2.30
CA LYS A 308 4.94 -18.90 3.24
C LYS A 308 3.63 -18.49 2.60
N LEU A 309 2.58 -18.37 3.41
CA LEU A 309 1.26 -17.93 2.95
C LEU A 309 1.32 -16.45 2.55
N LYS A 310 0.87 -16.14 1.34
CA LYS A 310 0.72 -14.76 0.86
C LYS A 310 -0.28 -14.00 1.73
N ARG A 311 0.04 -12.76 2.12
CA ARG A 311 -0.80 -11.93 3.00
C ARG A 311 -0.63 -10.43 2.82
N PHE A 312 0.40 -9.98 2.07
CA PHE A 312 0.69 -8.57 1.84
C PHE A 312 0.31 -8.13 0.42
N THR A 313 0.18 -6.82 0.22
CA THR A 313 -0.41 -6.11 -0.91
C THR A 313 -1.94 -6.25 -0.96
N TYR A 314 -2.62 -5.41 -1.77
CA TYR A 314 -4.07 -5.55 -1.96
C TYR A 314 -4.43 -6.86 -2.69
N ALA A 315 -3.61 -7.26 -3.66
CA ALA A 315 -3.75 -8.52 -4.38
C ALA A 315 -3.24 -9.74 -3.60
N MET A 316 -2.69 -9.55 -2.39
CA MET A 316 -2.11 -10.63 -1.58
C MET A 316 -1.04 -11.44 -2.35
N THR A 317 -0.15 -10.72 -3.05
CA THR A 317 0.87 -11.34 -3.91
C THR A 317 2.18 -11.66 -3.19
N ARG A 318 2.32 -11.26 -1.94
CA ARG A 318 3.57 -11.37 -1.16
C ARG A 318 3.34 -12.04 0.19
N ALA A 319 4.33 -12.83 0.59
CA ALA A 319 4.45 -13.38 1.95
C ALA A 319 5.72 -12.85 2.60
N SER A 320 5.91 -13.04 3.88
CA SER A 320 6.99 -12.51 4.69
C SER A 320 7.33 -11.03 4.42
N LEU A 321 7.20 -10.21 5.44
CA LEU A 321 7.49 -8.78 5.33
C LEU A 321 8.93 -8.53 4.85
N GLN A 322 9.87 -9.37 5.26
CA GLN A 322 11.30 -9.22 5.02
C GLN A 322 11.74 -9.55 3.59
N ASP A 323 10.94 -10.29 2.83
CA ASP A 323 11.18 -10.52 1.39
C ASP A 323 10.18 -9.73 0.54
N GLY A 324 8.90 -9.90 0.80
CA GLY A 324 7.84 -9.47 -0.09
C GLY A 324 7.58 -7.97 -0.10
N ALA A 325 7.06 -7.45 1.00
CA ALA A 325 6.54 -6.08 1.01
C ALA A 325 7.67 -5.03 1.19
N GLY A 326 8.64 -5.28 2.09
CA GLY A 326 9.72 -4.34 2.35
C GLY A 326 10.87 -4.45 1.35
N ALA A 327 11.43 -5.63 1.21
CA ALA A 327 12.61 -5.87 0.38
C ALA A 327 12.36 -5.61 -1.10
N ASN A 328 11.20 -6.02 -1.62
CA ASN A 328 10.87 -5.78 -3.02
C ASN A 328 10.62 -4.30 -3.33
N ALA A 329 10.07 -3.52 -2.40
CA ALA A 329 9.79 -2.12 -2.65
C ALA A 329 11.04 -1.34 -3.04
N ILE A 330 12.17 -1.56 -2.38
CA ILE A 330 13.44 -0.93 -2.74
C ILE A 330 13.84 -1.30 -4.17
N TRP A 331 13.71 -2.56 -4.52
CA TRP A 331 14.13 -3.05 -5.83
C TRP A 331 13.16 -2.65 -6.95
N ASN A 332 11.86 -2.82 -6.78
CA ASN A 332 10.89 -2.60 -7.86
C ASN A 332 10.42 -1.13 -7.98
N ILE A 333 10.61 -0.29 -6.98
CA ILE A 333 10.29 1.15 -7.03
C ILE A 333 11.47 1.97 -7.51
N THR A 334 12.64 1.80 -6.88
CA THR A 334 13.83 2.60 -7.16
C THR A 334 14.84 1.86 -8.04
N ASN A 335 14.66 0.57 -8.24
CA ASN A 335 15.55 -0.33 -8.98
C ASN A 335 16.99 -0.32 -8.43
N VAL A 336 17.11 -0.17 -7.11
CA VAL A 336 18.38 -0.19 -6.37
C VAL A 336 18.87 -1.62 -6.24
N SER A 337 20.09 -1.88 -6.68
CA SER A 337 20.69 -3.20 -6.62
C SER A 337 21.18 -3.57 -5.23
N ARG A 338 21.04 -4.85 -4.88
CA ARG A 338 21.52 -5.47 -3.63
C ARG A 338 22.09 -6.85 -3.92
N ARG A 339 22.93 -7.35 -3.04
CA ARG A 339 23.57 -8.67 -3.20
C ARG A 339 22.54 -9.81 -3.39
N ASP A 340 21.38 -9.72 -2.77
CA ASP A 340 20.26 -10.68 -2.92
C ASP A 340 19.33 -10.36 -4.10
N ARG A 341 19.57 -9.26 -4.82
CA ARG A 341 18.84 -8.81 -6.01
C ARG A 341 19.83 -8.32 -7.07
N PRO A 342 20.56 -9.26 -7.73
CA PRO A 342 21.62 -8.93 -8.68
C PRO A 342 21.11 -8.61 -10.08
N PHE A 343 19.79 -8.70 -10.30
CA PHE A 343 19.14 -8.44 -11.59
C PHE A 343 18.36 -7.13 -11.54
N LEU A 344 18.28 -6.42 -12.68
CA LEU A 344 17.46 -5.23 -12.79
C LEU A 344 15.96 -5.57 -12.75
N TYR A 345 15.16 -4.67 -12.23
CA TYR A 345 13.70 -4.69 -12.36
C TYR A 345 13.29 -3.94 -13.65
N THR A 346 13.48 -4.59 -14.79
CA THR A 346 13.19 -4.10 -16.14
C THR A 346 12.49 -5.22 -16.93
N THR A 347 12.31 -5.03 -18.23
CA THR A 347 11.82 -6.07 -19.14
C THR A 347 12.74 -6.21 -20.34
N LYS A 348 12.77 -7.39 -20.94
CA LYS A 348 13.51 -7.63 -22.20
C LYS A 348 12.97 -6.76 -23.34
N ALA A 349 11.65 -6.52 -23.36
CA ALA A 349 11.02 -5.68 -24.36
C ALA A 349 11.53 -4.24 -24.28
N TRP A 350 11.66 -3.69 -23.08
CA TRP A 350 12.22 -2.35 -22.88
C TRP A 350 13.73 -2.31 -23.18
N ALA A 351 14.49 -3.30 -22.71
CA ALA A 351 15.92 -3.39 -23.03
C ALA A 351 16.18 -3.38 -24.55
N LYS A 352 15.40 -4.19 -25.30
CA LYS A 352 15.45 -4.22 -26.76
C LYS A 352 15.08 -2.88 -27.36
N ALA A 353 13.98 -2.27 -26.94
CA ALA A 353 13.55 -0.97 -27.47
C ALA A 353 14.62 0.12 -27.27
N MET A 354 15.29 0.14 -26.11
CA MET A 354 16.38 1.09 -25.84
C MET A 354 17.62 0.81 -26.65
N SER A 355 17.98 -0.46 -26.89
CA SER A 355 19.13 -0.85 -27.71
C SER A 355 18.94 -0.54 -29.20
N GLU A 356 17.73 -0.44 -29.68
CA GLU A 356 17.37 -0.11 -31.06
C GLU A 356 17.03 1.38 -31.27
N ASN A 357 16.97 2.17 -30.18
CA ASN A 357 16.60 3.59 -30.26
C ASN A 357 17.76 4.46 -30.75
N PRO A 358 17.65 5.13 -31.91
CA PRO A 358 18.76 5.89 -32.49
C PRO A 358 19.18 7.11 -31.67
N GLU A 359 18.24 7.72 -30.89
CA GLU A 359 18.56 8.87 -30.03
C GLU A 359 19.33 8.42 -28.79
N VAL A 360 18.98 7.27 -28.23
CA VAL A 360 19.71 6.64 -27.10
C VAL A 360 21.13 6.28 -27.55
N ILE A 361 21.27 5.61 -28.69
CA ILE A 361 22.59 5.22 -29.26
C ILE A 361 23.43 6.47 -29.51
N ALA A 362 22.91 7.49 -30.18
CA ALA A 362 23.63 8.72 -30.47
C ALA A 362 24.06 9.47 -29.19
N ALA A 363 23.23 9.50 -28.17
CA ALA A 363 23.56 10.13 -26.89
C ALA A 363 24.69 9.37 -26.17
N ILE A 364 24.68 8.04 -26.18
CA ILE A 364 25.73 7.21 -25.59
C ILE A 364 27.03 7.36 -26.38
N GLN A 365 26.95 7.38 -27.71
CA GLN A 365 28.11 7.56 -28.58
C GLN A 365 28.81 8.89 -28.32
N ALA A 366 28.06 9.94 -27.98
CA ALA A 366 28.60 11.26 -27.65
C ALA A 366 29.27 11.32 -26.26
N ASP A 367 29.07 10.29 -25.40
CA ASP A 367 29.66 10.22 -24.07
C ASP A 367 30.58 8.99 -23.92
N PRO A 368 31.88 9.13 -24.19
CA PRO A 368 32.85 8.03 -24.04
C PRO A 368 33.01 7.53 -22.57
N SER A 369 32.48 8.26 -21.59
CA SER A 369 32.50 7.83 -20.19
C SER A 369 31.30 6.95 -19.81
N SER A 370 30.32 6.84 -20.69
CA SER A 370 29.15 5.99 -20.47
C SER A 370 29.55 4.52 -20.35
N PRO A 371 29.03 3.78 -19.36
CA PRO A 371 29.26 2.34 -19.25
C PRO A 371 28.70 1.53 -20.43
N TYR A 372 27.81 2.13 -21.20
CA TYR A 372 27.22 1.55 -22.41
C TYR A 372 27.97 1.89 -23.69
N HIS A 373 29.06 2.68 -23.62
CA HIS A 373 29.77 3.18 -24.81
C HIS A 373 30.49 2.06 -25.60
N ALA A 374 30.88 0.98 -24.96
CA ALA A 374 31.56 -0.17 -25.56
C ALA A 374 32.74 0.26 -26.45
N ASP A 375 32.72 -0.09 -27.73
CA ASP A 375 33.71 0.29 -28.72
C ASP A 375 33.40 1.63 -29.44
N GLY A 376 32.31 2.29 -29.07
CA GLY A 376 31.84 3.55 -29.67
C GLY A 376 31.12 3.39 -30.99
N THR A 377 30.97 2.17 -31.51
CA THR A 377 30.16 1.92 -32.71
C THR A 377 28.68 1.80 -32.34
N PRO A 378 27.74 2.18 -33.23
CA PRO A 378 26.31 1.99 -32.96
C PRO A 378 25.93 0.55 -32.61
N GLU A 379 26.54 -0.42 -33.28
CA GLU A 379 26.32 -1.85 -33.05
C GLU A 379 26.85 -2.30 -31.69
N GLY A 380 28.08 -1.88 -31.33
CA GLY A 380 28.65 -2.20 -30.01
C GLY A 380 27.89 -1.57 -28.86
N ILE A 381 27.41 -0.33 -29.06
CA ILE A 381 26.54 0.36 -28.07
C ILE A 381 25.21 -0.37 -27.94
N ALA A 382 24.56 -0.76 -29.05
CA ALA A 382 23.30 -1.49 -29.03
C ALA A 382 23.43 -2.82 -28.27
N ASP A 383 24.50 -3.56 -28.52
CA ASP A 383 24.78 -4.82 -27.80
C ASP A 383 24.99 -4.59 -26.30
N ALA A 384 25.79 -3.58 -25.93
CA ALA A 384 26.02 -3.24 -24.52
C ALA A 384 24.74 -2.82 -23.79
N VAL A 385 23.92 -1.98 -24.43
CA VAL A 385 22.62 -1.55 -23.88
C VAL A 385 21.70 -2.75 -23.66
N LEU A 386 21.55 -3.62 -24.67
CA LEU A 386 20.72 -4.80 -24.59
C LEU A 386 21.12 -5.69 -23.41
N HIS A 387 22.42 -6.02 -23.31
CA HIS A 387 22.90 -6.93 -22.26
C HIS A 387 22.85 -6.31 -20.86
N LEU A 388 23.17 -5.03 -20.71
CA LEU A 388 23.16 -4.35 -19.41
C LEU A 388 21.76 -4.02 -18.90
N LEU A 389 20.79 -3.88 -19.79
CA LEU A 389 19.38 -3.63 -19.40
C LEU A 389 18.54 -4.91 -19.30
N ASP A 390 19.01 -6.04 -19.82
CA ASP A 390 18.26 -7.32 -19.75
C ASP A 390 18.14 -7.78 -18.29
N PRO A 391 16.92 -7.98 -17.78
CA PRO A 391 16.69 -8.41 -16.39
C PRO A 391 17.18 -9.83 -16.09
N SER A 392 17.55 -10.62 -17.09
CA SER A 392 18.13 -11.96 -16.89
C SER A 392 19.65 -11.96 -16.70
N THR A 393 20.31 -10.83 -16.91
CA THR A 393 21.75 -10.69 -16.77
C THR A 393 22.12 -10.25 -15.36
N ASN A 394 23.03 -10.98 -14.70
CA ASN A 394 23.54 -10.57 -13.38
C ASN A 394 24.39 -9.30 -13.53
N GLN A 395 23.94 -8.21 -12.93
CA GLN A 395 24.58 -6.90 -13.08
C GLN A 395 25.92 -6.80 -12.31
N PHE A 396 26.18 -7.69 -11.35
CA PHE A 396 27.42 -7.67 -10.57
C PHE A 396 28.54 -8.48 -11.23
N ASP A 397 28.17 -9.45 -12.05
CA ASP A 397 29.12 -10.32 -12.76
C ASP A 397 28.60 -10.50 -14.20
N ASN A 398 28.87 -9.51 -15.01
CA ASN A 398 28.42 -9.38 -16.37
C ASN A 398 29.63 -9.20 -17.31
N GLU A 399 29.63 -9.82 -18.47
CA GLU A 399 30.73 -9.74 -19.47
C GLU A 399 31.08 -8.30 -19.92
N TRP A 400 30.09 -7.38 -19.80
CA TRP A 400 30.26 -5.97 -20.14
C TRP A 400 30.79 -5.16 -18.95
N HIS A 401 30.33 -5.47 -17.75
CA HIS A 401 30.73 -4.76 -16.53
C HIS A 401 30.55 -5.63 -15.27
N ASN A 402 31.36 -5.33 -14.25
CA ASN A 402 31.22 -5.86 -12.91
C ASN A 402 30.94 -4.67 -11.97
N PHE A 403 29.76 -4.67 -11.35
CA PHE A 403 29.29 -3.58 -10.49
C PHE A 403 29.17 -4.03 -9.04
N GLU A 404 29.41 -3.10 -8.13
CA GLU A 404 29.15 -3.31 -6.72
C GLU A 404 27.67 -3.06 -6.39
N PRO A 405 27.08 -3.80 -5.42
CA PRO A 405 25.74 -3.51 -4.92
C PRO A 405 25.59 -2.07 -4.43
N GLU A 406 24.50 -1.41 -4.79
CA GLU A 406 24.25 -0.01 -4.43
C GLU A 406 23.79 0.14 -3.00
N MET A 407 23.08 -0.84 -2.47
CA MET A 407 22.69 -0.93 -1.06
C MET A 407 23.47 -2.05 -0.39
N GLY A 408 24.26 -1.70 0.62
CA GLY A 408 25.02 -2.69 1.43
C GLY A 408 24.11 -3.47 2.39
N ASP A 409 24.58 -4.65 2.82
CA ASP A 409 23.84 -5.57 3.68
C ASP A 409 23.41 -4.93 5.01
N ASP A 410 24.26 -4.09 5.63
CA ASP A 410 23.92 -3.39 6.87
C ASP A 410 22.83 -2.34 6.67
N GLN A 411 22.82 -1.63 5.54
CA GLN A 411 21.75 -0.69 5.23
C GLN A 411 20.43 -1.42 5.03
N TYR A 412 20.47 -2.55 4.34
CA TYR A 412 19.29 -3.39 4.14
C TYR A 412 18.77 -3.99 5.45
N TYR A 413 19.66 -4.48 6.33
CA TYR A 413 19.30 -4.92 7.66
C TYR A 413 18.57 -3.83 8.45
N ASN A 414 19.15 -2.63 8.51
CA ASN A 414 18.57 -1.49 9.21
C ASN A 414 17.19 -1.14 8.66
N PHE A 415 17.02 -1.14 7.34
CA PHE A 415 15.73 -0.94 6.70
C PHE A 415 14.68 -1.99 7.13
N LEU A 416 15.07 -3.27 7.25
CA LEU A 416 14.15 -4.31 7.70
C LEU A 416 13.79 -4.18 9.18
N VAL A 417 14.74 -3.75 10.04
CA VAL A 417 14.45 -3.44 11.44
C VAL A 417 13.43 -2.31 11.53
N TRP A 418 13.65 -1.24 10.79
CA TRP A 418 12.72 -0.11 10.73
C TRP A 418 11.33 -0.54 10.25
N HIS A 419 11.24 -1.19 9.10
CA HIS A 419 9.95 -1.55 8.51
C HIS A 419 9.15 -2.52 9.38
N ARG A 420 9.82 -3.49 10.01
CA ARG A 420 9.17 -4.40 10.95
C ARG A 420 8.86 -3.72 12.29
N GLY A 421 9.61 -2.68 12.65
CA GLY A 421 9.54 -1.96 13.91
C GLY A 421 8.57 -0.78 13.94
N LEU A 422 7.84 -0.46 12.87
CA LEU A 422 6.85 0.62 12.86
C LEU A 422 5.65 0.28 13.75
N SER A 423 5.36 1.18 14.70
CA SER A 423 4.32 0.98 15.71
C SER A 423 2.91 1.27 15.18
N ILE A 424 1.92 0.89 16.00
CA ILE A 424 0.53 1.32 15.85
C ILE A 424 0.22 2.33 16.96
N PRO A 425 -0.34 3.52 16.63
CA PRO A 425 -0.82 4.44 17.65
C PRO A 425 -1.88 3.79 18.54
N ARG A 426 -1.87 4.12 19.85
CA ARG A 426 -2.91 3.64 20.75
C ARG A 426 -4.30 4.05 20.29
N ALA A 427 -5.31 3.27 20.65
CA ALA A 427 -6.69 3.66 20.49
C ALA A 427 -7.02 4.92 21.32
N ARG A 428 -8.07 5.62 20.92
CA ARG A 428 -8.43 6.94 21.49
C ARG A 428 -9.91 6.98 21.86
N ASP A 429 -10.23 7.80 22.82
CA ASP A 429 -11.63 8.15 23.15
C ASP A 429 -12.54 6.95 23.47
N LEU A 430 -11.99 5.78 23.85
CA LEU A 430 -12.77 4.56 24.12
C LEU A 430 -13.74 4.72 25.30
N ASN A 431 -13.52 5.75 26.15
CA ASN A 431 -14.38 6.12 27.26
C ASN A 431 -15.64 6.89 26.83
N ARG A 432 -15.73 7.31 25.56
CA ARG A 432 -16.86 8.12 25.06
C ARG A 432 -18.05 7.22 24.70
N PRO A 433 -19.29 7.59 25.12
CA PRO A 433 -20.49 6.79 24.85
C PRO A 433 -20.73 6.53 23.36
N GLU A 434 -20.48 7.52 22.49
CA GLU A 434 -20.64 7.39 21.04
C GLU A 434 -19.66 6.38 20.44
N VAL A 435 -18.42 6.32 20.91
CA VAL A 435 -17.42 5.32 20.48
C VAL A 435 -17.83 3.93 20.91
N GLN A 436 -18.35 3.79 22.14
CA GLN A 436 -18.89 2.52 22.66
C GLN A 436 -20.11 2.08 21.87
N ARG A 437 -21.05 2.98 21.59
CA ARG A 437 -22.21 2.72 20.73
C ARG A 437 -21.79 2.31 19.32
N GLY A 438 -20.79 3.00 18.75
CA GLY A 438 -20.23 2.66 17.45
C GLY A 438 -19.67 1.24 17.37
N LYS A 439 -18.95 0.78 18.41
CA LYS A 439 -18.47 -0.61 18.52
C LYS A 439 -19.60 -1.63 18.52
N GLU A 440 -20.67 -1.37 19.27
CA GLU A 440 -21.87 -2.22 19.28
C GLU A 440 -22.47 -2.32 17.89
N LEU A 441 -22.75 -1.17 17.27
CA LEU A 441 -23.32 -1.09 15.93
C LEU A 441 -22.44 -1.78 14.87
N PHE A 442 -21.13 -1.57 14.92
CA PHE A 442 -20.17 -2.21 14.01
C PHE A 442 -20.30 -3.74 14.03
N SER A 443 -20.57 -4.32 15.20
CA SER A 443 -20.83 -5.75 15.35
C SER A 443 -22.25 -6.13 14.93
N GLU A 444 -23.27 -5.38 15.34
CA GLU A 444 -24.71 -5.65 15.09
C GLU A 444 -25.05 -5.60 13.59
N ILE A 445 -24.49 -4.64 12.86
CA ILE A 445 -24.70 -4.53 11.40
C ILE A 445 -23.85 -5.51 10.59
N GLY A 446 -22.82 -6.13 11.21
CA GLY A 446 -22.04 -7.22 10.63
C GLY A 446 -20.69 -6.82 10.03
N CYS A 447 -20.19 -5.60 10.25
CA CYS A 447 -18.86 -5.17 9.76
C CYS A 447 -17.74 -6.05 10.35
N ALA A 448 -17.90 -6.49 11.62
CA ALA A 448 -16.94 -7.35 12.30
C ALA A 448 -16.81 -8.75 11.69
N SER A 449 -17.65 -9.13 10.72
CA SER A 449 -17.54 -10.43 10.04
C SER A 449 -16.29 -10.51 9.14
N CYS A 450 -15.97 -9.43 8.41
CA CYS A 450 -14.76 -9.31 7.60
C CYS A 450 -13.68 -8.51 8.37
N HIS A 451 -14.08 -7.42 9.03
CA HIS A 451 -13.19 -6.65 9.90
C HIS A 451 -13.05 -7.31 11.26
N ARG A 452 -12.54 -8.56 11.29
CA ARG A 452 -12.29 -9.33 12.50
C ARG A 452 -11.48 -8.51 13.49
N PRO A 453 -11.94 -8.31 14.76
CA PRO A 453 -11.31 -7.38 15.68
C PRO A 453 -9.87 -7.74 16.04
N SER A 454 -9.57 -9.00 16.36
CA SER A 454 -8.29 -9.35 16.98
C SER A 454 -7.68 -10.65 16.51
N TRP A 455 -6.35 -10.73 16.69
CA TRP A 455 -5.51 -11.90 16.47
C TRP A 455 -4.52 -12.08 17.61
N LYS A 456 -3.91 -13.29 17.71
CA LYS A 456 -2.76 -13.55 18.57
C LYS A 456 -1.53 -13.83 17.71
N THR A 457 -0.37 -13.27 18.09
CA THR A 457 0.89 -13.41 17.36
C THR A 457 1.67 -14.67 17.73
N LYS A 458 1.32 -15.35 18.83
CA LYS A 458 2.02 -16.53 19.34
C LYS A 458 3.55 -16.33 19.41
N SER A 459 4.33 -17.33 18.93
CA SER A 459 5.81 -17.31 19.02
C SER A 459 6.50 -16.31 18.08
N ASP A 460 5.76 -15.69 17.16
CA ASP A 460 6.35 -14.81 16.12
C ASP A 460 7.66 -15.37 15.52
N ASN A 461 7.60 -16.57 14.98
CA ASN A 461 8.74 -17.21 14.33
C ASN A 461 8.90 -16.72 12.87
N TYR A 462 9.24 -15.43 12.71
CA TYR A 462 9.39 -14.80 11.40
C TYR A 462 10.54 -15.43 10.60
N TRP A 463 10.45 -15.39 9.28
CA TRP A 463 11.55 -15.71 8.38
C TRP A 463 12.42 -14.47 8.14
N ALA A 464 13.74 -14.67 8.09
CA ALA A 464 14.73 -13.65 7.73
C ALA A 464 15.64 -14.15 6.61
N PRO A 465 15.98 -13.31 5.61
CA PRO A 465 16.87 -13.73 4.51
C PRO A 465 18.29 -14.00 4.99
N ALA A 466 18.99 -14.92 4.33
CA ALA A 466 20.36 -15.34 4.70
C ALA A 466 21.35 -14.17 4.77
N ILE A 467 21.12 -13.12 3.95
CA ILE A 467 21.95 -11.91 3.92
C ILE A 467 22.02 -11.17 5.26
N LEU A 468 21.08 -11.39 6.17
CA LEU A 468 21.10 -10.79 7.53
C LEU A 468 22.09 -11.47 8.47
N ASP A 469 22.64 -12.62 8.09
CA ASP A 469 23.62 -13.38 8.88
C ASP A 469 23.19 -13.62 10.33
N GLY A 470 21.91 -13.92 10.53
CA GLY A 470 21.34 -14.21 11.85
C GLY A 470 21.11 -12.97 12.75
N LYS A 471 21.30 -11.77 12.26
CA LYS A 471 20.96 -10.54 13.00
C LYS A 471 19.47 -10.51 13.32
N PRO A 472 19.06 -10.15 14.57
CA PRO A 472 17.68 -10.17 15.00
C PRO A 472 16.87 -9.03 14.40
N LEU A 473 15.56 -9.26 14.19
CA LEU A 473 14.57 -8.25 13.87
C LEU A 473 13.59 -8.10 15.04
N PRO A 474 12.84 -6.98 15.15
CA PRO A 474 11.81 -6.80 16.16
C PRO A 474 10.84 -7.97 16.21
N ARG A 475 10.49 -8.46 17.40
CA ARG A 475 9.70 -9.67 17.62
C ARG A 475 8.49 -9.38 18.51
N TYR A 476 7.34 -9.96 18.19
CA TYR A 476 6.04 -9.67 18.81
C TYR A 476 5.41 -10.93 19.39
N GLU A 477 6.08 -11.54 20.36
CA GLU A 477 5.62 -12.79 20.97
C GLU A 477 4.40 -12.58 21.85
N GLU A 478 3.44 -13.52 21.76
CA GLU A 478 2.26 -13.67 22.64
C GLU A 478 1.41 -12.39 22.79
N GLN A 479 1.38 -11.53 21.74
CA GLN A 479 0.56 -10.32 21.75
C GLN A 479 -0.87 -10.62 21.28
N THR A 480 -1.87 -10.02 21.93
CA THR A 480 -3.17 -9.81 21.32
C THR A 480 -3.14 -8.48 20.61
N ILE A 481 -3.40 -8.50 19.30
CA ILE A 481 -3.43 -7.32 18.43
C ILE A 481 -4.83 -7.11 17.88
N TRP A 482 -5.18 -5.84 17.58
CA TRP A 482 -6.53 -5.43 17.18
C TRP A 482 -6.53 -4.72 15.83
N PRO A 483 -6.19 -5.41 14.72
CA PRO A 483 -6.08 -4.80 13.40
C PRO A 483 -7.43 -4.57 12.71
N TYR A 484 -8.49 -5.22 13.14
CA TYR A 484 -9.79 -5.20 12.46
C TYR A 484 -9.70 -5.63 11.00
N THR A 485 -9.16 -6.80 10.76
CA THR A 485 -9.05 -7.49 9.47
C THR A 485 -9.07 -9.01 9.67
N ASP A 486 -9.69 -9.73 8.76
CA ASP A 486 -9.66 -11.19 8.69
C ASP A 486 -8.49 -11.73 7.85
N MET A 487 -7.71 -10.85 7.20
CA MET A 487 -6.61 -11.21 6.29
C MET A 487 -7.09 -11.93 5.01
N ILE A 488 -8.35 -11.74 4.59
CA ILE A 488 -8.97 -12.42 3.45
C ILE A 488 -9.35 -11.40 2.36
N GLN A 489 -9.52 -11.86 1.14
CA GLN A 489 -10.13 -11.08 0.06
C GLN A 489 -11.62 -11.43 -0.08
N HIS A 490 -12.46 -10.39 -0.09
CA HIS A 490 -13.90 -10.47 -0.34
C HIS A 490 -14.28 -9.78 -1.65
N ARG A 491 -15.41 -10.15 -2.22
CA ARG A 491 -15.89 -9.55 -3.45
C ARG A 491 -16.70 -8.31 -3.13
N LEU A 492 -16.27 -7.16 -3.64
CA LEU A 492 -16.99 -5.90 -3.46
C LEU A 492 -17.70 -5.40 -4.73
N PHE A 493 -17.31 -5.88 -5.91
CA PHE A 493 -17.92 -5.50 -7.20
C PHE A 493 -18.00 -3.97 -7.41
N MET A 494 -16.96 -3.27 -7.02
CA MET A 494 -16.87 -1.82 -7.22
C MET A 494 -16.60 -1.48 -8.69
N LYS A 495 -17.14 -0.37 -9.17
CA LYS A 495 -16.86 0.15 -10.51
C LYS A 495 -15.36 0.42 -10.67
N ASN A 496 -14.73 -0.11 -11.74
CA ASN A 496 -13.29 0.00 -11.98
C ASN A 496 -12.44 -0.39 -10.75
N GLY A 497 -12.87 -1.43 -10.01
CA GLY A 497 -12.08 -1.98 -8.92
C GLY A 497 -10.77 -2.57 -9.44
N ILE A 498 -9.68 -2.41 -8.67
CA ILE A 498 -8.44 -3.13 -8.91
C ILE A 498 -8.71 -4.60 -8.63
N HIS A 499 -8.00 -5.50 -9.29
CA HIS A 499 -8.13 -6.93 -9.04
C HIS A 499 -9.57 -7.44 -9.22
N GLY A 500 -10.34 -6.78 -10.11
CA GLY A 500 -11.74 -7.09 -10.39
C GLY A 500 -12.66 -6.89 -9.19
N SER A 501 -13.34 -7.95 -8.74
CA SER A 501 -14.23 -7.88 -7.58
C SER A 501 -13.52 -8.14 -6.25
N TRP A 502 -12.33 -8.76 -6.25
CA TRP A 502 -11.64 -9.17 -5.05
C TRP A 502 -10.93 -7.99 -4.36
N CYS A 503 -11.23 -7.78 -3.09
CA CYS A 503 -10.67 -6.69 -2.30
C CYS A 503 -10.23 -7.24 -0.94
N ARG A 504 -8.95 -7.09 -0.61
CA ARG A 504 -8.43 -7.51 0.69
C ARG A 504 -9.02 -6.64 1.79
N THR A 505 -9.48 -7.26 2.88
CA THR A 505 -9.84 -6.53 4.10
C THR A 505 -8.58 -5.94 4.71
N THR A 506 -8.37 -4.64 4.56
CA THR A 506 -7.21 -3.95 5.11
C THR A 506 -7.43 -3.61 6.59
N PRO A 507 -6.34 -3.53 7.40
CA PRO A 507 -6.44 -3.11 8.78
C PRO A 507 -7.08 -1.72 8.94
N LEU A 508 -7.90 -1.55 9.99
CA LEU A 508 -8.50 -0.26 10.32
C LEU A 508 -7.73 0.51 11.40
N TRP A 509 -6.85 -0.17 12.16
CA TRP A 509 -6.09 0.45 13.25
C TRP A 509 -5.32 1.70 12.84
N GLY A 510 -5.34 2.71 13.70
CA GLY A 510 -4.61 3.96 13.49
C GLY A 510 -5.17 4.86 12.39
N ARG A 511 -6.10 4.39 11.54
CA ARG A 511 -6.58 5.13 10.35
C ARG A 511 -7.26 6.46 10.66
N GLY A 512 -7.82 6.62 11.85
CA GLY A 512 -8.38 7.90 12.28
C GLY A 512 -7.35 9.02 12.49
N LEU A 513 -6.04 8.69 12.49
CA LEU A 513 -4.94 9.66 12.54
C LEU A 513 -4.32 9.95 11.15
N SER A 514 -4.85 9.34 10.08
CA SER A 514 -4.31 9.54 8.72
C SER A 514 -4.22 11.01 8.34
N LYS A 515 -5.28 11.80 8.58
CA LYS A 515 -5.29 13.23 8.21
C LYS A 515 -4.20 14.03 8.92
N ALA A 516 -3.93 13.74 10.20
CA ALA A 516 -2.89 14.41 10.96
C ALA A 516 -1.48 14.05 10.46
N ASN A 517 -1.26 12.79 10.07
CA ASN A 517 0.06 12.30 9.66
C ASN A 517 0.33 12.48 8.16
N THR A 518 -0.63 12.20 7.29
CA THR A 518 -0.45 12.19 5.83
C THR A 518 -1.08 13.38 5.11
N GLY A 519 -1.86 14.19 5.83
CA GLY A 519 -2.65 15.28 5.25
C GLY A 519 -3.91 14.82 4.50
N ALA A 520 -4.25 13.52 4.56
CA ALA A 520 -5.42 12.95 3.89
C ALA A 520 -6.03 11.79 4.67
N GLU A 521 -7.33 11.60 4.49
CA GLU A 521 -8.08 10.47 5.08
C GLU A 521 -8.69 9.53 4.03
N ASP A 522 -8.24 9.68 2.78
CA ASP A 522 -8.72 8.86 1.66
C ASP A 522 -8.61 7.37 1.97
N ARG A 523 -9.60 6.60 1.50
CA ARG A 523 -9.76 5.18 1.82
C ARG A 523 -9.98 4.36 0.57
N LEU A 524 -10.00 3.05 0.76
CA LEU A 524 -9.98 2.02 -0.26
C LEU A 524 -8.64 1.99 -1.03
N HIS A 525 -8.48 0.98 -1.87
CA HIS A 525 -7.20 0.64 -2.48
C HIS A 525 -6.74 1.57 -3.62
N ASP A 526 -7.59 2.53 -4.01
CA ASP A 526 -7.29 3.56 -5.01
C ASP A 526 -7.64 4.99 -4.54
N ASN A 527 -7.89 5.16 -3.24
CA ASN A 527 -8.25 6.45 -2.63
C ASN A 527 -9.55 7.07 -3.17
N ARG A 528 -10.47 6.23 -3.68
CA ARG A 528 -11.75 6.72 -4.23
C ARG A 528 -12.72 7.24 -3.16
N ALA A 529 -12.62 6.75 -1.95
CA ALA A 529 -13.46 7.19 -0.84
C ALA A 529 -12.75 8.29 -0.05
N ARG A 530 -13.36 9.47 0.02
CA ARG A 530 -12.80 10.67 0.65
C ARG A 530 -12.97 10.68 2.18
N ASN A 531 -13.80 9.78 2.71
CA ASN A 531 -14.11 9.63 4.13
C ASN A 531 -14.65 8.23 4.45
N VAL A 532 -14.91 7.98 5.74
CA VAL A 532 -15.40 6.68 6.22
C VAL A 532 -16.78 6.33 5.63
N VAL A 533 -17.69 7.29 5.53
CA VAL A 533 -19.06 7.05 5.01
C VAL A 533 -19.01 6.61 3.55
N GLU A 534 -18.24 7.31 2.72
CA GLU A 534 -18.04 6.91 1.32
C GLU A 534 -17.41 5.53 1.20
N ALA A 535 -16.41 5.22 2.05
CA ALA A 535 -15.81 3.89 2.08
C ALA A 535 -16.85 2.81 2.41
N ILE A 536 -17.69 3.03 3.42
CA ILE A 536 -18.77 2.11 3.77
C ILE A 536 -19.75 1.98 2.60
N MET A 537 -20.20 3.09 2.00
CA MET A 537 -21.21 3.05 0.94
C MET A 537 -20.69 2.38 -0.34
N TRP A 538 -19.39 2.45 -0.64
CA TRP A 538 -18.78 1.69 -1.72
C TRP A 538 -18.92 0.17 -1.55
N HIS A 539 -19.02 -0.34 -0.33
CA HIS A 539 -19.25 -1.76 -0.05
C HIS A 539 -20.64 -2.25 -0.50
N ALA A 540 -21.57 -1.34 -0.77
CA ALA A 540 -22.90 -1.66 -1.30
C ALA A 540 -23.13 -1.15 -2.74
N TYR A 541 -22.08 -0.86 -3.48
CA TYR A 541 -22.23 -0.43 -4.88
C TYR A 541 -23.02 -1.45 -5.70
N SER A 542 -22.76 -2.73 -5.53
CA SER A 542 -23.53 -3.84 -6.13
C SER A 542 -24.18 -4.71 -5.05
N LYS A 543 -25.34 -5.31 -5.36
CA LYS A 543 -25.99 -6.32 -4.51
C LYS A 543 -25.21 -7.63 -4.41
N GLU A 544 -24.29 -7.86 -5.35
CA GLU A 544 -23.43 -9.04 -5.36
C GLU A 544 -22.27 -8.94 -4.37
N SER A 545 -22.03 -7.74 -3.82
CA SER A 545 -21.01 -7.51 -2.81
C SER A 545 -21.24 -8.37 -1.56
N ASP A 546 -20.20 -9.05 -1.11
CA ASP A 546 -20.25 -9.83 0.13
C ASP A 546 -20.57 -8.95 1.35
N ALA A 547 -20.28 -7.66 1.28
CA ALA A 547 -20.57 -6.66 2.33
C ALA A 547 -21.92 -5.95 2.17
N TYR A 548 -22.69 -6.21 1.10
CA TYR A 548 -23.93 -5.49 0.79
C TYR A 548 -24.88 -5.41 1.98
N ARG A 549 -25.17 -6.55 2.63
CA ARG A 549 -26.14 -6.62 3.74
C ARG A 549 -25.73 -5.79 4.96
N SER A 550 -24.45 -5.75 5.27
CA SER A 550 -23.93 -4.94 6.38
C SER A 550 -24.05 -3.45 6.07
N THR A 551 -23.71 -3.07 4.84
CA THR A 551 -23.83 -1.68 4.38
C THR A 551 -25.29 -1.25 4.22
N GLU A 552 -26.19 -2.12 3.79
CA GLU A 552 -27.63 -1.83 3.74
C GLU A 552 -28.18 -1.54 5.15
N LYS A 553 -27.74 -2.28 6.17
CA LYS A 553 -28.11 -1.98 7.58
C LYS A 553 -27.54 -0.62 8.01
N PHE A 554 -26.28 -0.30 7.68
CA PHE A 554 -25.69 1.01 7.94
C PHE A 554 -26.50 2.14 7.28
N TYR A 555 -26.93 1.96 6.03
CA TYR A 555 -27.74 2.92 5.29
C TYR A 555 -29.06 3.28 6.04
N TYR A 556 -29.67 2.33 6.72
CA TYR A 556 -30.93 2.55 7.48
C TYR A 556 -30.72 2.99 8.94
N LEU A 557 -29.49 3.15 9.42
CA LEU A 557 -29.22 3.73 10.72
C LEU A 557 -29.68 5.20 10.80
N SER A 558 -29.97 5.68 12.00
CA SER A 558 -30.11 7.11 12.24
C SER A 558 -28.81 7.87 11.97
N ALA A 559 -28.88 9.17 11.71
CA ALA A 559 -27.67 10.01 11.54
C ALA A 559 -26.72 9.90 12.75
N GLU A 560 -27.27 9.85 13.97
CA GLU A 560 -26.51 9.70 15.21
C GLU A 560 -25.79 8.34 15.28
N ASP A 561 -26.47 7.24 14.94
CA ASP A 561 -25.88 5.89 14.94
C ASP A 561 -24.84 5.75 13.80
N ARG A 562 -25.05 6.36 12.61
CA ARG A 562 -24.02 6.40 11.56
C ARG A 562 -22.77 7.14 12.03
N ALA A 563 -22.96 8.30 12.69
CA ALA A 563 -21.86 9.07 13.26
C ALA A 563 -21.11 8.27 14.35
N ALA A 564 -21.82 7.51 15.18
CA ALA A 564 -21.20 6.65 16.19
C ALA A 564 -20.31 5.57 15.56
N VAL A 565 -20.74 4.93 14.48
CA VAL A 565 -19.90 3.97 13.74
C VAL A 565 -18.63 4.65 13.20
N VAL A 566 -18.74 5.86 12.64
CA VAL A 566 -17.59 6.63 12.14
C VAL A 566 -16.62 6.99 13.29
N GLU A 567 -17.14 7.45 14.44
CA GLU A 567 -16.33 7.77 15.62
C GLU A 567 -15.58 6.54 16.14
N PHE A 568 -16.23 5.37 16.18
CA PHE A 568 -15.57 4.13 16.54
C PHE A 568 -14.42 3.78 15.58
N ILE A 569 -14.65 3.80 14.27
CA ILE A 569 -13.62 3.48 13.25
C ILE A 569 -12.44 4.46 13.35
N ASN A 570 -12.70 5.72 13.69
CA ASN A 570 -11.65 6.71 13.86
C ASN A 570 -10.94 6.60 15.23
N ALA A 571 -11.52 5.93 16.20
CA ALA A 571 -10.95 5.77 17.54
C ALA A 571 -9.93 4.61 17.65
N ILE A 572 -10.11 3.55 16.82
CA ILE A 572 -9.32 2.31 16.86
C ILE A 572 -8.01 2.38 16.07
#